data_5f4a9a285cf62370f328d9720de8004d
#
_entry.id   5f4a9a285cf62370f328d9720de8004d
#
_cell.length_a   1.000
_cell.length_b   1.000
_cell.length_c   1.000
_cell.angle_alpha   90.00
_cell.angle_beta   90.00
_cell.angle_gamma   90.00
#
_symmetry.space_group_name_H-M   'P 1'
#
loop_
_entity.id
_entity.type
_entity.pdbx_description
1 polymer ?
#
loop_
_entity_poly.entity_id
_entity_poly.type
_entity_poly.pdbx_seq_one_letter_code
_entity_poly.pdbx_strand_id
1 'polypeptide(L)'
;KGMTWVGELFGAGKMFLPQVVKTARTMKRAVEILQPYIEATKQKGIATNGKYLLATVKGDVHDIGKNIAGVVLGCNNFEVIDLGVMVPAEKIVEAALEHQVDYIGLSGLITPSLDEMCHVARELQSAGISVPLFIGGATTSALHTAVKIAPLYDGPVFHVKDAAQNPILAMQLAGNQRERAIACLRFEQEQLRQEMLRKSNQQTPNVSLSEAKNLQPLTLSINWEDETMVQPTYKGVRTLEDISINAVRPYINWKHFYNLWRVCIGTPEAEDIQREADALLDAIQHKHHLCARVGFFEAYGTEDSIVVDHVAGCPCCGGVQKQTVIPTPR
;
A
#
# COMPACT_ATOMS: atom_id res chain seq x y z
N LYS A 1 -11.10 19.90 -10.72
CA LYS A 1 -10.26 21.11 -10.52
C LYS A 1 -10.01 21.42 -9.05
N GLY A 2 -11.05 21.57 -8.18
CA GLY A 2 -10.87 21.93 -6.75
C GLY A 2 -10.07 20.89 -5.97
N MET A 3 -10.38 19.59 -6.07
CA MET A 3 -9.63 18.53 -5.39
C MET A 3 -8.24 18.28 -6.01
N THR A 4 -8.06 18.55 -7.28
CA THR A 4 -6.73 18.55 -7.92
C THR A 4 -5.83 19.61 -7.27
N TRP A 5 -6.35 20.82 -7.12
CA TRP A 5 -5.63 21.91 -6.44
C TRP A 5 -5.34 21.60 -4.96
N VAL A 6 -6.29 21.00 -4.23
CA VAL A 6 -6.08 20.52 -2.85
C VAL A 6 -4.96 19.47 -2.82
N GLY A 7 -4.95 18.54 -3.78
CA GLY A 7 -3.89 17.53 -3.92
C GLY A 7 -2.51 18.14 -4.20
N GLU A 8 -2.45 19.15 -5.04
CA GLU A 8 -1.23 19.92 -5.33
C GLU A 8 -0.73 20.67 -4.09
N LEU A 9 -1.63 21.35 -3.35
CA LEU A 9 -1.28 22.04 -2.10
C LEU A 9 -0.82 21.06 -1.01
N PHE A 10 -1.44 19.90 -0.90
CA PHE A 10 -1.02 18.85 0.02
C PHE A 10 0.33 18.26 -0.39
N GLY A 11 0.54 17.98 -1.67
CA GLY A 11 1.80 17.52 -2.22
C GLY A 11 2.95 18.52 -2.06
N ALA A 12 2.63 19.82 -2.11
CA ALA A 12 3.57 20.92 -1.88
C ALA A 12 3.79 21.25 -0.37
N GLY A 13 3.23 20.45 0.56
CA GLY A 13 3.34 20.69 2.00
C GLY A 13 2.60 21.93 2.52
N LYS A 14 1.81 22.60 1.67
CA LYS A 14 1.06 23.81 2.01
C LYS A 14 -0.31 23.53 2.65
N MET A 15 -0.69 22.26 2.72
CA MET A 15 -1.95 21.82 3.32
C MET A 15 -1.72 20.52 4.11
N PHE A 16 -2.30 20.43 5.32
CA PHE A 16 -2.17 19.27 6.21
C PHE A 16 -3.35 18.31 6.06
N LEU A 17 -3.15 17.04 6.40
CA LEU A 17 -4.16 15.98 6.28
C LEU A 17 -5.53 16.36 6.88
N PRO A 18 -5.66 16.98 8.07
CA PRO A 18 -6.96 17.40 8.59
C PRO A 18 -7.69 18.41 7.69
N GLN A 19 -6.94 19.28 7.00
CA GLN A 19 -7.50 20.25 6.06
C GLN A 19 -7.98 19.57 4.78
N VAL A 20 -7.23 18.58 4.28
CA VAL A 20 -7.64 17.75 3.13
C VAL A 20 -8.93 17.01 3.46
N VAL A 21 -9.02 16.39 4.63
CA VAL A 21 -10.23 15.68 5.09
C VAL A 21 -11.41 16.65 5.22
N LYS A 22 -11.20 17.85 5.76
CA LYS A 22 -12.24 18.87 5.85
C LYS A 22 -12.74 19.32 4.47
N THR A 23 -11.83 19.53 3.53
CA THR A 23 -12.18 19.88 2.14
C THR A 23 -12.92 18.73 1.43
N ALA A 24 -12.50 17.49 1.63
CA ALA A 24 -13.19 16.33 1.09
C ALA A 24 -14.63 16.21 1.64
N ARG A 25 -14.82 16.43 2.95
CA ARG A 25 -16.17 16.49 3.57
C ARG A 25 -17.02 17.62 3.01
N THR A 26 -16.45 18.81 2.82
CA THR A 26 -17.15 19.96 2.22
C THR A 26 -17.57 19.64 0.79
N MET A 27 -16.68 19.03 0.01
CA MET A 27 -16.98 18.61 -1.35
C MET A 27 -18.07 17.53 -1.40
N LYS A 28 -17.99 16.51 -0.53
CA LYS A 28 -19.03 15.49 -0.39
C LYS A 28 -20.39 16.14 -0.10
N ARG A 29 -20.45 17.07 0.84
CA ARG A 29 -21.68 17.80 1.17
C ARG A 29 -22.20 18.64 0.00
N ALA A 30 -21.32 19.30 -0.74
CA ALA A 30 -21.71 20.05 -1.94
C ALA A 30 -22.27 19.13 -3.03
N VAL A 31 -21.65 17.95 -3.24
CA VAL A 31 -22.14 16.96 -4.20
C VAL A 31 -23.50 16.40 -3.76
N GLU A 32 -23.69 16.07 -2.49
CA GLU A 32 -24.99 15.62 -1.95
C GLU A 32 -26.11 16.65 -2.23
N ILE A 33 -25.82 17.95 -2.12
CA ILE A 33 -26.77 19.02 -2.42
C ILE A 33 -27.04 19.14 -3.93
N LEU A 34 -26.00 18.97 -4.75
CA LEU A 34 -26.10 19.12 -6.20
C LEU A 34 -26.64 17.87 -6.90
N GLN A 35 -26.50 16.70 -6.29
CA GLN A 35 -26.88 15.41 -6.89
C GLN A 35 -28.34 15.37 -7.36
N PRO A 36 -29.35 15.83 -6.59
CA PRO A 36 -30.73 15.85 -7.06
C PRO A 36 -30.94 16.75 -8.30
N TYR A 37 -30.20 17.87 -8.38
CA TYR A 37 -30.27 18.79 -9.53
C TYR A 37 -29.59 18.19 -10.76
N ILE A 38 -28.46 17.48 -10.57
CA ILE A 38 -27.75 16.77 -11.63
C ILE A 38 -28.63 15.62 -12.16
N GLU A 39 -29.27 14.88 -11.26
CA GLU A 39 -30.20 13.80 -11.62
C GLU A 39 -31.44 14.32 -12.35
N ALA A 40 -31.98 15.47 -11.91
CA ALA A 40 -33.10 16.14 -12.58
C ALA A 40 -32.74 16.69 -13.97
N THR A 41 -31.47 17.08 -14.18
CA THR A 41 -30.93 17.56 -15.46
C THR A 41 -30.44 16.45 -16.37
N LYS A 42 -30.29 15.21 -15.88
CA LYS A 42 -30.08 14.04 -16.74
C LYS A 42 -31.29 13.91 -17.66
N GLN A 43 -31.16 14.41 -18.87
CA GLN A 43 -32.18 14.24 -19.89
C GLN A 43 -32.43 12.73 -20.06
N LYS A 44 -33.66 12.30 -19.93
CA LYS A 44 -34.08 10.94 -20.22
C LYS A 44 -33.65 10.62 -21.64
N GLY A 45 -32.56 9.83 -21.81
CA GLY A 45 -32.05 9.43 -23.12
C GLY A 45 -30.53 9.57 -23.33
N ILE A 46 -29.78 10.16 -22.41
CA ILE A 46 -28.32 10.08 -22.50
C ILE A 46 -27.89 8.74 -21.92
N ALA A 47 -27.38 7.88 -22.79
CA ALA A 47 -26.81 6.59 -22.37
C ALA A 47 -25.75 6.81 -21.29
N THR A 48 -25.78 6.04 -20.21
CA THR A 48 -24.72 6.03 -19.21
C THR A 48 -23.41 5.56 -19.86
N ASN A 49 -22.27 6.03 -19.33
CA ASN A 49 -20.94 5.58 -19.77
C ASN A 49 -20.62 4.14 -19.32
N GLY A 50 -21.59 3.47 -18.72
CA GLY A 50 -21.53 2.10 -18.24
C GLY A 50 -21.75 1.98 -16.73
N LYS A 51 -21.90 0.74 -16.27
CA LYS A 51 -22.09 0.38 -14.87
C LYS A 51 -20.75 0.05 -14.23
N TYR A 52 -20.45 0.72 -13.16
CA TYR A 52 -19.19 0.57 -12.44
C TYR A 52 -19.43 0.08 -11.00
N LEU A 53 -19.02 -1.15 -10.73
CA LEU A 53 -19.11 -1.75 -9.40
C LEU A 53 -17.89 -1.37 -8.58
N LEU A 54 -18.11 -0.91 -7.35
CA LEU A 54 -17.05 -0.57 -6.40
C LEU A 54 -17.19 -1.40 -5.13
N ALA A 55 -16.07 -1.93 -4.63
CA ALA A 55 -16.03 -2.64 -3.36
C ALA A 55 -14.69 -2.41 -2.64
N THR A 56 -14.73 -2.28 -1.31
CA THR A 56 -13.56 -2.50 -0.48
C THR A 56 -13.54 -3.98 -0.10
N VAL A 57 -12.42 -4.64 -0.40
CA VAL A 57 -12.30 -6.10 -0.26
C VAL A 57 -12.46 -6.57 1.18
N LYS A 58 -12.73 -7.86 1.36
CA LYS A 58 -12.92 -8.50 2.66
C LYS A 58 -11.76 -8.20 3.62
N GLY A 59 -12.10 -7.97 4.89
CA GLY A 59 -11.12 -7.66 5.93
C GLY A 59 -10.65 -6.20 5.97
N ASP A 60 -11.08 -5.36 5.01
CA ASP A 60 -10.70 -3.95 4.95
C ASP A 60 -11.92 -3.04 5.13
N VAL A 61 -11.77 -2.01 5.97
CA VAL A 61 -12.85 -1.05 6.31
C VAL A 61 -12.58 0.36 5.74
N HIS A 62 -11.46 0.54 5.04
CA HIS A 62 -11.05 1.84 4.54
C HIS A 62 -11.75 2.16 3.21
N ASP A 63 -12.72 3.08 3.27
CA ASP A 63 -13.61 3.40 2.15
C ASP A 63 -13.41 4.79 1.55
N ILE A 64 -12.61 5.66 2.17
CA ILE A 64 -12.46 7.06 1.73
C ILE A 64 -12.04 7.14 0.26
N GLY A 65 -11.05 6.38 -0.15
CA GLY A 65 -10.56 6.36 -1.54
C GLY A 65 -11.61 5.84 -2.51
N LYS A 66 -12.32 4.78 -2.14
CA LYS A 66 -13.42 4.19 -2.90
C LYS A 66 -14.57 5.18 -3.06
N ASN A 67 -14.98 5.83 -1.98
CA ASN A 67 -16.07 6.81 -2.01
C ASN A 67 -15.73 8.02 -2.88
N ILE A 68 -14.49 8.50 -2.86
CA ILE A 68 -14.03 9.56 -3.76
C ILE A 68 -14.10 9.08 -5.22
N ALA A 69 -13.66 7.86 -5.51
CA ALA A 69 -13.74 7.27 -6.85
C ALA A 69 -15.20 7.18 -7.32
N GLY A 70 -16.12 6.72 -6.46
CA GLY A 70 -17.55 6.66 -6.74
C GLY A 70 -18.16 8.03 -7.09
N VAL A 71 -17.82 9.06 -6.33
CA VAL A 71 -18.26 10.43 -6.62
C VAL A 71 -17.72 10.92 -7.97
N VAL A 72 -16.44 10.70 -8.25
CA VAL A 72 -15.81 11.10 -9.52
C VAL A 72 -16.43 10.37 -10.71
N LEU A 73 -16.68 9.06 -10.59
CA LEU A 73 -17.36 8.26 -11.60
C LEU A 73 -18.80 8.75 -11.84
N GLY A 74 -19.57 9.00 -10.77
CA GLY A 74 -20.93 9.54 -10.86
C GLY A 74 -20.97 10.90 -11.56
N CYS A 75 -20.00 11.79 -11.28
CA CYS A 75 -19.86 13.07 -11.98
C CYS A 75 -19.51 12.93 -13.47
N ASN A 76 -18.96 11.77 -13.87
CA ASN A 76 -18.65 11.45 -15.27
C ASN A 76 -19.69 10.52 -15.91
N ASN A 77 -20.92 10.53 -15.43
CA ASN A 77 -22.05 9.82 -15.98
C ASN A 77 -21.93 8.28 -16.01
N PHE A 78 -21.20 7.70 -15.04
CA PHE A 78 -21.25 6.26 -14.77
C PHE A 78 -22.37 5.95 -13.77
N GLU A 79 -23.02 4.80 -13.94
CA GLU A 79 -23.88 4.23 -12.92
C GLU A 79 -23.00 3.48 -11.92
N VAL A 80 -22.90 4.01 -10.69
CA VAL A 80 -22.02 3.45 -9.65
C VAL A 80 -22.82 2.53 -8.74
N ILE A 81 -22.38 1.28 -8.63
CA ILE A 81 -22.90 0.27 -7.73
C ILE A 81 -21.86 0.07 -6.64
N ASP A 82 -22.11 0.63 -5.46
CA ASP A 82 -21.18 0.55 -4.32
C ASP A 82 -21.62 -0.53 -3.33
N LEU A 83 -20.81 -1.59 -3.21
CA LEU A 83 -21.07 -2.70 -2.29
C LEU A 83 -20.61 -2.41 -0.85
N GLY A 84 -19.94 -1.28 -0.61
CA GLY A 84 -19.45 -0.91 0.71
C GLY A 84 -18.07 -1.48 1.03
N VAL A 85 -17.89 -1.86 2.30
CA VAL A 85 -16.62 -2.34 2.86
C VAL A 85 -16.72 -3.80 3.29
N MET A 86 -15.56 -4.45 3.50
CA MET A 86 -15.47 -5.85 3.94
C MET A 86 -16.24 -6.82 3.03
N VAL A 87 -16.25 -6.57 1.73
CA VAL A 87 -17.06 -7.31 0.77
C VAL A 87 -16.35 -8.61 0.38
N PRO A 88 -16.94 -9.79 0.63
CA PRO A 88 -16.38 -11.06 0.21
C PRO A 88 -16.37 -11.20 -1.33
N ALA A 89 -15.44 -11.99 -1.86
CA ALA A 89 -15.29 -12.20 -3.31
C ALA A 89 -16.57 -12.72 -3.96
N GLU A 90 -17.27 -13.64 -3.30
CA GLU A 90 -18.51 -14.23 -3.80
C GLU A 90 -19.60 -13.18 -4.04
N LYS A 91 -19.72 -12.19 -3.13
CA LYS A 91 -20.66 -11.07 -3.27
C LYS A 91 -20.28 -10.13 -4.41
N ILE A 92 -19.01 -9.95 -4.66
CA ILE A 92 -18.51 -9.12 -5.78
C ILE A 92 -18.89 -9.81 -7.10
N VAL A 93 -18.68 -11.12 -7.20
CA VAL A 93 -19.06 -11.93 -8.38
C VAL A 93 -20.56 -11.92 -8.59
N GLU A 94 -21.34 -12.18 -7.54
CA GLU A 94 -22.81 -12.18 -7.59
C GLU A 94 -23.36 -10.84 -8.10
N ALA A 95 -22.91 -9.74 -7.49
CA ALA A 95 -23.33 -8.40 -7.89
C ALA A 95 -22.87 -8.04 -9.32
N ALA A 96 -21.69 -8.50 -9.73
CA ALA A 96 -21.21 -8.27 -11.10
C ALA A 96 -22.09 -8.94 -12.14
N LEU A 97 -22.57 -10.15 -11.86
CA LEU A 97 -23.51 -10.91 -12.74
C LEU A 97 -24.91 -10.33 -12.69
N GLU A 98 -25.44 -10.06 -11.49
CA GLU A 98 -26.80 -9.53 -11.30
C GLU A 98 -26.98 -8.18 -12.01
N HIS A 99 -26.04 -7.28 -11.84
CA HIS A 99 -26.12 -5.94 -12.41
C HIS A 99 -25.55 -5.83 -13.83
N GLN A 100 -24.91 -6.89 -14.35
CA GLN A 100 -24.26 -6.89 -15.66
C GLN A 100 -23.32 -5.68 -15.79
N VAL A 101 -22.32 -5.60 -14.91
CA VAL A 101 -21.44 -4.44 -14.82
C VAL A 101 -20.41 -4.42 -15.95
N ASP A 102 -20.04 -3.22 -16.37
CA ASP A 102 -19.04 -3.00 -17.42
C ASP A 102 -17.62 -2.89 -16.83
N TYR A 103 -17.51 -2.52 -15.56
CA TYR A 103 -16.25 -2.27 -14.86
C TYR A 103 -16.35 -2.69 -13.40
N ILE A 104 -15.23 -3.17 -12.84
CA ILE A 104 -15.12 -3.49 -11.40
C ILE A 104 -13.93 -2.75 -10.82
N GLY A 105 -14.14 -2.04 -9.71
CA GLY A 105 -13.10 -1.36 -8.93
C GLY A 105 -12.97 -1.94 -7.53
N LEU A 106 -11.77 -2.41 -7.21
CA LEU A 106 -11.42 -2.93 -5.89
C LEU A 106 -10.56 -1.92 -5.13
N SER A 107 -10.89 -1.74 -3.86
CA SER A 107 -10.13 -0.87 -2.94
C SER A 107 -9.62 -1.66 -1.75
N GLY A 108 -8.42 -1.31 -1.29
CA GLY A 108 -7.83 -1.85 -0.07
C GLY A 108 -6.67 -0.99 0.41
N LEU A 109 -6.48 -0.92 1.73
CA LEU A 109 -5.46 -0.09 2.36
C LEU A 109 -4.42 -0.91 3.13
N ILE A 110 -4.77 -2.10 3.59
CA ILE A 110 -3.91 -2.95 4.41
C ILE A 110 -3.25 -4.06 3.58
N THR A 111 -2.12 -4.58 4.04
CA THR A 111 -1.38 -5.62 3.31
C THR A 111 -2.22 -6.87 3.00
N PRO A 112 -3.06 -7.40 3.93
CA PRO A 112 -3.94 -8.54 3.63
C PRO A 112 -4.94 -8.29 2.49
N SER A 113 -5.30 -7.03 2.22
CA SER A 113 -6.20 -6.69 1.11
C SER A 113 -5.62 -7.03 -0.26
N LEU A 114 -4.28 -7.08 -0.37
CA LEU A 114 -3.60 -7.46 -1.61
C LEU A 114 -3.85 -8.94 -1.98
N ASP A 115 -3.84 -9.82 -1.00
CA ASP A 115 -4.12 -11.25 -1.19
C ASP A 115 -5.60 -11.47 -1.49
N GLU A 116 -6.47 -10.69 -0.83
CA GLU A 116 -7.91 -10.74 -1.11
C GLU A 116 -8.26 -10.24 -2.51
N MET A 117 -7.56 -9.22 -3.04
CA MET A 117 -7.69 -8.79 -4.44
C MET A 117 -7.28 -9.90 -5.42
N CYS A 118 -6.25 -10.69 -5.09
CA CYS A 118 -5.87 -11.87 -5.86
C CYS A 118 -6.97 -12.96 -5.81
N HIS A 119 -7.60 -13.13 -4.66
CA HIS A 119 -8.72 -14.06 -4.49
C HIS A 119 -9.92 -13.62 -5.34
N VAL A 120 -10.33 -12.35 -5.26
CA VAL A 120 -11.41 -11.79 -6.10
C VAL A 120 -11.14 -11.99 -7.59
N ALA A 121 -9.90 -11.76 -8.05
CA ALA A 121 -9.54 -11.97 -9.44
C ALA A 121 -9.73 -13.43 -9.90
N ARG A 122 -9.38 -14.42 -9.07
CA ARG A 122 -9.61 -15.84 -9.35
C ARG A 122 -11.10 -16.19 -9.39
N GLU A 123 -11.89 -15.66 -8.43
CA GLU A 123 -13.33 -15.92 -8.39
C GLU A 123 -14.04 -15.32 -9.61
N LEU A 124 -13.68 -14.10 -10.03
CA LEU A 124 -14.18 -13.48 -11.26
C LEU A 124 -13.81 -14.32 -12.49
N GLN A 125 -12.57 -14.80 -12.58
CA GLN A 125 -12.12 -15.69 -13.64
C GLN A 125 -12.91 -16.99 -13.67
N SER A 126 -13.12 -17.62 -12.51
CA SER A 126 -13.88 -18.88 -12.37
C SER A 126 -15.34 -18.71 -12.78
N ALA A 127 -15.90 -17.51 -12.58
CA ALA A 127 -17.26 -17.16 -13.01
C ALA A 127 -17.35 -16.76 -14.50
N GLY A 128 -16.24 -16.77 -15.25
CA GLY A 128 -16.20 -16.38 -16.67
C GLY A 128 -16.38 -14.89 -16.92
N ILE A 129 -16.19 -14.07 -15.89
CA ILE A 129 -16.26 -12.61 -15.99
C ILE A 129 -14.91 -12.11 -16.52
N SER A 130 -14.92 -11.23 -17.54
CA SER A 130 -13.72 -10.67 -18.17
C SER A 130 -13.77 -9.14 -18.31
N VAL A 131 -14.62 -8.48 -17.55
CA VAL A 131 -14.73 -7.00 -17.55
C VAL A 131 -13.44 -6.36 -16.99
N PRO A 132 -13.10 -5.12 -17.38
CA PRO A 132 -11.95 -4.42 -16.85
C PRO A 132 -11.99 -4.31 -15.33
N LEU A 133 -10.88 -4.70 -14.69
CA LEU A 133 -10.68 -4.68 -13.25
C LEU A 133 -9.73 -3.54 -12.87
N PHE A 134 -10.15 -2.69 -11.95
CA PHE A 134 -9.40 -1.53 -11.48
C PHE A 134 -8.95 -1.75 -10.04
N ILE A 135 -7.67 -1.71 -9.78
CA ILE A 135 -7.06 -1.95 -8.48
C ILE A 135 -6.58 -0.62 -7.89
N GLY A 136 -7.21 -0.21 -6.82
CA GLY A 136 -6.90 1.03 -6.11
C GLY A 136 -6.65 0.83 -4.62
N GLY A 137 -5.98 1.80 -4.02
CA GLY A 137 -5.65 1.83 -2.60
C GLY A 137 -4.19 2.12 -2.34
N ALA A 138 -3.87 2.62 -1.15
CA ALA A 138 -2.54 3.14 -0.86
C ALA A 138 -1.45 2.07 -0.79
N THR A 139 -1.80 0.83 -0.49
CA THR A 139 -0.85 -0.31 -0.46
C THR A 139 -0.68 -0.98 -1.82
N THR A 140 -1.56 -0.68 -2.77
CA THR A 140 -1.49 -1.27 -4.11
C THR A 140 -0.36 -0.63 -4.93
N SER A 141 0.19 -1.38 -5.87
CA SER A 141 1.21 -0.88 -6.78
C SER A 141 1.05 -1.50 -8.17
N ALA A 142 1.56 -0.78 -9.18
CA ALA A 142 1.57 -1.29 -10.56
C ALA A 142 2.33 -2.62 -10.67
N LEU A 143 3.43 -2.77 -9.92
CA LEU A 143 4.23 -3.99 -9.89
C LEU A 143 3.43 -5.17 -9.30
N HIS A 144 2.79 -4.98 -8.12
CA HIS A 144 1.96 -6.03 -7.52
C HIS A 144 0.79 -6.41 -8.43
N THR A 145 0.12 -5.43 -9.02
CA THR A 145 -0.97 -5.65 -9.97
C THR A 145 -0.50 -6.46 -11.19
N ALA A 146 0.65 -6.10 -11.77
CA ALA A 146 1.20 -6.79 -12.93
C ALA A 146 1.65 -8.23 -12.64
N VAL A 147 2.24 -8.46 -11.45
CA VAL A 147 2.91 -9.73 -11.12
C VAL A 147 1.96 -10.71 -10.43
N LYS A 148 1.08 -10.23 -9.55
CA LYS A 148 0.25 -11.08 -8.70
C LYS A 148 -1.21 -11.17 -9.15
N ILE A 149 -1.82 -10.05 -9.57
CA ILE A 149 -3.26 -10.01 -9.87
C ILE A 149 -3.53 -10.30 -11.35
N ALA A 150 -2.86 -9.58 -12.26
CA ALA A 150 -3.12 -9.71 -13.70
C ALA A 150 -2.92 -11.14 -14.27
N PRO A 151 -2.00 -11.99 -13.79
CA PRO A 151 -1.89 -13.38 -14.24
C PRO A 151 -3.04 -14.29 -13.83
N LEU A 152 -3.89 -13.85 -12.90
CA LEU A 152 -5.01 -14.64 -12.37
C LEU A 152 -6.34 -14.32 -13.06
N TYR A 153 -6.34 -13.40 -14.02
CA TYR A 153 -7.55 -12.86 -14.63
C TYR A 153 -7.32 -12.52 -16.10
N ASP A 154 -8.17 -13.03 -16.99
CA ASP A 154 -8.05 -12.84 -18.45
C ASP A 154 -8.45 -11.43 -18.89
N GLY A 155 -9.34 -10.77 -18.13
CA GLY A 155 -9.71 -9.39 -18.35
C GLY A 155 -8.56 -8.41 -18.09
N PRO A 156 -8.64 -7.18 -18.61
CA PRO A 156 -7.61 -6.18 -18.37
C PRO A 156 -7.65 -5.68 -16.91
N VAL A 157 -6.49 -5.70 -16.23
CA VAL A 157 -6.33 -5.29 -14.82
C VAL A 157 -5.51 -4.01 -14.75
N PHE A 158 -6.14 -2.92 -14.35
CA PHE A 158 -5.50 -1.62 -14.23
C PHE A 158 -5.13 -1.30 -12.79
N HIS A 159 -3.92 -0.81 -12.56
CA HIS A 159 -3.58 -0.16 -11.31
C HIS A 159 -3.95 1.31 -11.38
N VAL A 160 -4.75 1.78 -10.44
CA VAL A 160 -5.23 3.16 -10.37
C VAL A 160 -4.64 3.85 -9.16
N LYS A 161 -3.72 4.76 -9.42
CA LYS A 161 -3.04 5.53 -8.36
C LYS A 161 -3.89 6.67 -7.81
N ASP A 162 -4.76 7.25 -8.65
CA ASP A 162 -5.62 8.38 -8.30
C ASP A 162 -7.06 8.10 -8.75
N ALA A 163 -8.01 8.39 -7.88
CA ALA A 163 -9.45 8.22 -8.13
C ALA A 163 -9.91 8.91 -9.44
N ALA A 164 -9.29 10.05 -9.82
CA ALA A 164 -9.61 10.78 -11.04
C ALA A 164 -9.22 10.02 -12.33
N GLN A 165 -8.38 9.01 -12.25
CA GLN A 165 -7.99 8.17 -13.40
C GLN A 165 -9.08 7.18 -13.80
N ASN A 166 -9.95 6.75 -12.86
CA ASN A 166 -10.99 5.75 -13.12
C ASN A 166 -11.87 6.12 -14.33
N PRO A 167 -12.54 7.29 -14.37
CA PRO A 167 -13.40 7.61 -15.51
C PRO A 167 -12.63 7.80 -16.82
N ILE A 168 -11.39 8.29 -16.76
CA ILE A 168 -10.56 8.49 -17.94
C ILE A 168 -10.25 7.15 -18.61
N LEU A 169 -9.77 6.18 -17.82
CA LEU A 169 -9.47 4.84 -18.30
C LEU A 169 -10.74 4.10 -18.75
N ALA A 170 -11.82 4.20 -17.98
CA ALA A 170 -13.10 3.55 -18.34
C ALA A 170 -13.66 4.10 -19.66
N MET A 171 -13.60 5.42 -19.89
CA MET A 171 -14.01 6.01 -21.17
C MET A 171 -13.11 5.59 -22.34
N GLN A 172 -11.80 5.45 -22.12
CA GLN A 172 -10.89 4.92 -23.16
C GLN A 172 -11.26 3.48 -23.53
N LEU A 173 -11.70 2.69 -22.55
CA LEU A 173 -12.14 1.29 -22.76
C LEU A 173 -13.53 1.17 -23.40
N ALA A 174 -14.38 2.16 -23.26
CA ALA A 174 -15.69 2.21 -23.93
C ALA A 174 -15.60 2.64 -25.40
N GLY A 175 -14.53 3.34 -25.77
CA GLY A 175 -14.36 3.93 -27.11
C GLY A 175 -13.47 3.10 -28.06
N ASN A 176 -13.21 3.69 -29.22
CA ASN A 176 -12.37 3.08 -30.28
C ASN A 176 -10.90 2.86 -29.88
N GLN A 177 -10.50 3.33 -28.69
CA GLN A 177 -9.14 3.18 -28.17
C GLN A 177 -8.96 1.94 -27.27
N ARG A 178 -10.01 1.13 -27.08
CA ARG A 178 -10.00 -0.02 -26.17
C ARG A 178 -8.82 -0.97 -26.40
N GLU A 179 -8.67 -1.43 -27.63
CA GLU A 179 -7.62 -2.40 -27.98
C GLU A 179 -6.21 -1.82 -27.76
N ARG A 180 -6.03 -0.55 -28.12
CA ARG A 180 -4.77 0.14 -27.90
C ARG A 180 -4.46 0.32 -26.41
N ALA A 181 -5.45 0.70 -25.61
CA ALA A 181 -5.28 0.85 -24.16
C ALA A 181 -4.91 -0.48 -23.50
N ILE A 182 -5.57 -1.59 -23.90
CA ILE A 182 -5.27 -2.93 -23.40
C ILE A 182 -3.88 -3.39 -23.85
N ALA A 183 -3.49 -3.12 -25.09
CA ALA A 183 -2.17 -3.47 -25.62
C ALA A 183 -1.05 -2.72 -24.87
N CYS A 184 -1.21 -1.42 -24.64
CA CYS A 184 -0.28 -0.63 -23.82
C CYS A 184 -0.18 -1.17 -22.39
N LEU A 185 -1.31 -1.45 -21.76
CA LEU A 185 -1.36 -2.02 -20.41
C LEU A 185 -0.58 -3.34 -20.31
N ARG A 186 -0.84 -4.27 -21.25
CA ARG A 186 -0.17 -5.58 -21.29
C ARG A 186 1.34 -5.43 -21.51
N PHE A 187 1.73 -4.52 -22.36
CA PHE A 187 3.14 -4.22 -22.59
C PHE A 187 3.82 -3.67 -21.33
N GLU A 188 3.21 -2.69 -20.65
CA GLU A 188 3.74 -2.12 -19.40
C GLU A 188 3.84 -3.19 -18.29
N GLN A 189 2.81 -4.03 -18.16
CA GLN A 189 2.83 -5.12 -17.19
C GLN A 189 3.92 -6.14 -17.47
N GLU A 190 4.17 -6.46 -18.73
CA GLU A 190 5.24 -7.38 -19.13
C GLU A 190 6.62 -6.78 -18.84
N GLN A 191 6.82 -5.50 -19.10
CA GLN A 191 8.06 -4.80 -18.72
C GLN A 191 8.31 -4.87 -17.21
N LEU A 192 7.30 -4.63 -16.39
CA LEU A 192 7.40 -4.74 -14.93
C LEU A 192 7.73 -6.16 -14.46
N ARG A 193 7.15 -7.20 -15.09
CA ARG A 193 7.48 -8.60 -14.79
C ARG A 193 8.93 -8.93 -15.15
N GLN A 194 9.38 -8.51 -16.32
CA GLN A 194 10.77 -8.74 -16.77
C GLN A 194 11.78 -8.01 -15.88
N GLU A 195 11.46 -6.80 -15.45
CA GLU A 195 12.32 -6.06 -14.52
C GLU A 195 12.44 -6.75 -13.16
N MET A 196 11.33 -7.28 -12.65
CA MET A 196 11.34 -8.06 -11.42
C MET A 196 12.18 -9.34 -11.56
N LEU A 197 12.02 -10.08 -12.68
CA LEU A 197 12.79 -11.29 -12.95
C LEU A 197 14.29 -10.99 -13.07
N ARG A 198 14.67 -9.89 -13.72
CA ARG A 198 16.07 -9.45 -13.80
C ARG A 198 16.66 -9.13 -12.42
N LYS A 199 15.90 -8.43 -11.57
CA LYS A 199 16.31 -8.12 -10.20
C LYS A 199 16.43 -9.39 -9.34
N SER A 200 15.52 -10.34 -9.50
CA SER A 200 15.57 -11.64 -8.82
C SER A 200 16.78 -12.46 -9.26
N ASN A 201 17.09 -12.49 -10.55
CA ASN A 201 18.24 -13.24 -11.08
C ASN A 201 19.60 -12.61 -10.75
N GLN A 202 19.66 -11.33 -10.42
CA GLN A 202 20.87 -10.66 -9.96
C GLN A 202 21.15 -10.87 -8.47
N GLN A 203 20.18 -11.39 -7.71
CA GLN A 203 20.30 -11.63 -6.26
C GLN A 203 20.49 -13.11 -5.89
N THR A 204 20.46 -14.05 -6.84
CA THR A 204 20.71 -15.49 -6.58
C THR A 204 21.92 -15.96 -7.35
N PRO A 205 22.94 -16.57 -6.68
CA PRO A 205 23.90 -17.42 -7.38
C PRO A 205 23.11 -18.61 -7.96
N ASN A 206 23.35 -18.90 -9.24
CA ASN A 206 22.74 -19.92 -10.07
C ASN A 206 22.34 -21.22 -9.32
N VAL A 207 21.07 -21.35 -8.98
CA VAL A 207 20.46 -22.64 -8.70
C VAL A 207 19.39 -22.86 -9.78
N SER A 208 19.56 -23.93 -10.57
CA SER A 208 18.68 -24.24 -11.69
C SER A 208 17.25 -24.60 -11.20
N LEU A 209 16.23 -24.09 -11.89
CA LEU A 209 14.80 -24.33 -11.59
C LEU A 209 14.36 -25.82 -11.59
N SER A 210 15.20 -26.73 -12.08
CA SER A 210 14.96 -28.17 -12.06
C SER A 210 15.20 -28.82 -10.69
N GLU A 211 15.99 -28.16 -9.82
CA GLU A 211 16.29 -28.66 -8.47
C GLU A 211 15.33 -28.17 -7.41
N ALA A 212 14.56 -27.10 -7.72
CA ALA A 212 13.63 -26.49 -6.77
C ALA A 212 12.35 -27.32 -6.47
N LYS A 213 12.06 -28.36 -7.22
CA LYS A 213 10.88 -29.22 -7.01
C LYS A 213 11.03 -30.25 -5.89
N ASN A 214 12.24 -30.42 -5.34
CA ASN A 214 12.53 -31.38 -4.26
C ASN A 214 13.13 -30.73 -3.01
N LEU A 215 13.06 -29.41 -2.88
CA LEU A 215 13.50 -28.75 -1.67
C LEU A 215 12.41 -28.89 -0.60
N GLN A 216 12.65 -29.80 0.33
CA GLN A 216 12.15 -29.65 1.70
C GLN A 216 12.46 -28.23 2.18
N PRO A 217 11.64 -27.64 3.08
CA PRO A 217 11.89 -26.29 3.58
C PRO A 217 13.37 -26.21 3.97
N LEU A 218 14.10 -25.27 3.36
CA LEU A 218 15.48 -24.97 3.69
C LEU A 218 15.52 -24.51 5.15
N THR A 219 15.60 -25.47 6.04
CA THR A 219 16.19 -25.23 7.33
C THR A 219 17.66 -24.94 7.03
N LEU A 220 18.04 -23.68 7.02
CA LEU A 220 19.42 -23.26 7.07
C LEU A 220 20.02 -23.99 8.29
N SER A 221 20.73 -25.09 8.05
CA SER A 221 21.53 -25.72 9.09
C SER A 221 22.75 -24.83 9.32
N ILE A 222 22.56 -23.79 10.12
CA ILE A 222 23.68 -22.96 10.61
C ILE A 222 24.45 -23.85 11.58
N ASN A 223 25.72 -24.10 11.28
CA ASN A 223 26.60 -24.71 12.24
C ASN A 223 26.99 -23.66 13.29
N TRP A 224 26.24 -23.64 14.37
CA TRP A 224 26.42 -22.66 15.48
C TRP A 224 27.79 -22.82 16.19
N GLU A 225 28.52 -23.91 15.95
CA GLU A 225 29.86 -24.10 16.51
C GLU A 225 30.92 -23.25 15.78
N ASP A 226 30.68 -22.90 14.52
CA ASP A 226 31.58 -22.09 13.70
C ASP A 226 31.27 -20.58 13.79
N GLU A 227 30.14 -20.20 14.41
CA GLU A 227 29.70 -18.80 14.51
C GLU A 227 30.15 -18.18 15.85
N THR A 228 31.01 -17.17 15.76
CA THR A 228 31.41 -16.38 16.93
C THR A 228 30.28 -15.44 17.34
N MET A 229 29.43 -15.85 18.24
CA MET A 229 28.39 -14.98 18.79
C MET A 229 29.01 -13.86 19.64
N VAL A 230 28.80 -12.63 19.21
CA VAL A 230 29.21 -11.45 19.99
C VAL A 230 28.37 -11.39 21.26
N GLN A 231 28.99 -11.55 22.40
CA GLN A 231 28.34 -11.43 23.70
C GLN A 231 28.05 -9.95 23.98
N PRO A 232 26.80 -9.60 24.34
CA PRO A 232 26.48 -8.23 24.71
C PRO A 232 27.19 -7.85 26.02
N THR A 233 27.64 -6.61 26.13
CA THR A 233 28.33 -6.09 27.32
C THR A 233 27.43 -6.05 28.57
N TYR A 234 26.13 -6.12 28.40
CA TYR A 234 25.12 -6.18 29.46
C TYR A 234 23.86 -6.93 28.99
N LYS A 235 23.12 -7.47 29.94
CA LYS A 235 21.80 -8.07 29.71
C LYS A 235 20.72 -7.21 30.38
N GLY A 236 19.52 -7.21 29.83
CA GLY A 236 18.40 -6.40 30.30
C GLY A 236 18.33 -5.03 29.64
N VAL A 237 17.56 -4.12 30.22
CA VAL A 237 17.29 -2.78 29.67
C VAL A 237 18.24 -1.77 30.28
N ARG A 238 18.87 -0.97 29.41
CA ARG A 238 19.65 0.21 29.80
C ARG A 238 19.08 1.46 29.15
N THR A 239 19.00 2.53 29.89
CA THR A 239 18.69 3.86 29.36
C THR A 239 19.99 4.57 29.05
N LEU A 240 20.10 5.02 27.80
CA LEU A 240 21.17 5.91 27.34
C LEU A 240 20.61 7.34 27.43
N GLU A 241 21.18 8.14 28.26
CA GLU A 241 20.81 9.56 28.45
C GLU A 241 21.85 10.43 27.76
N ASP A 242 21.49 11.65 27.42
CA ASP A 242 22.41 12.67 26.83
C ASP A 242 23.08 12.25 25.51
N ILE A 243 22.34 11.55 24.65
CA ILE A 243 22.85 11.24 23.31
C ILE A 243 22.89 12.55 22.51
N SER A 244 24.07 12.95 22.07
CA SER A 244 24.23 14.11 21.21
C SER A 244 23.57 13.90 19.86
N ILE A 245 22.79 14.89 19.39
CA ILE A 245 22.20 14.88 18.05
C ILE A 245 23.29 14.74 16.99
N ASN A 246 24.45 15.38 17.16
CA ASN A 246 25.57 15.26 16.24
C ASN A 246 26.14 13.84 16.16
N ALA A 247 26.09 13.07 17.25
CA ALA A 247 26.53 11.67 17.22
C ALA A 247 25.57 10.78 16.38
N VAL A 248 24.29 11.13 16.30
CA VAL A 248 23.28 10.38 15.54
C VAL A 248 23.18 10.84 14.08
N ARG A 249 23.55 12.09 13.80
CA ARG A 249 23.46 12.71 12.46
C ARG A 249 24.05 11.87 11.31
N PRO A 250 25.23 11.20 11.43
CA PRO A 250 25.78 10.35 10.39
C PRO A 250 24.93 9.11 10.06
N TYR A 251 24.04 8.71 10.96
CA TYR A 251 23.18 7.54 10.82
C TYR A 251 21.77 7.88 10.29
N ILE A 252 21.51 9.16 9.97
CA ILE A 252 20.23 9.55 9.37
C ILE A 252 20.10 8.92 7.99
N ASN A 253 19.00 8.20 7.78
CA ASN A 253 18.68 7.65 6.47
C ASN A 253 18.06 8.73 5.57
N TRP A 254 18.93 9.52 4.94
CA TRP A 254 18.53 10.61 4.03
C TRP A 254 17.69 10.12 2.86
N LYS A 255 17.93 8.92 2.35
CA LYS A 255 17.10 8.34 1.28
C LYS A 255 15.64 8.19 1.73
N HIS A 256 15.41 7.71 2.95
CA HIS A 256 14.06 7.62 3.51
C HIS A 256 13.45 9.00 3.74
N PHE A 257 14.23 9.94 4.24
CA PHE A 257 13.83 11.33 4.43
C PHE A 257 13.34 11.96 3.11
N TYR A 258 14.14 11.90 2.03
CA TYR A 258 13.73 12.42 0.72
C TYR A 258 12.48 11.74 0.17
N ASN A 259 12.33 10.43 0.37
CA ASN A 259 11.12 9.70 -0.04
C ASN A 259 9.86 10.22 0.66
N LEU A 260 9.94 10.56 1.96
CA LEU A 260 8.83 11.16 2.70
C LEU A 260 8.43 12.53 2.14
N TRP A 261 9.42 13.33 1.74
CA TRP A 261 9.21 14.64 1.12
C TRP A 261 8.92 14.56 -0.38
N ARG A 262 8.94 13.33 -0.97
CA ARG A 262 8.72 13.07 -2.40
C ARG A 262 9.68 13.84 -3.32
N VAL A 263 10.91 14.02 -2.88
CA VAL A 263 11.95 14.72 -3.61
C VAL A 263 12.97 13.71 -4.12
N CYS A 264 13.42 13.88 -5.36
CA CYS A 264 14.44 13.01 -5.95
C CYS A 264 15.84 13.40 -5.46
N ILE A 265 16.63 12.40 -5.08
CA ILE A 265 18.03 12.62 -4.66
C ILE A 265 18.82 13.24 -5.79
N GLY A 266 19.61 14.28 -5.49
CA GLY A 266 20.46 15.00 -6.47
C GLY A 266 19.75 16.11 -7.22
N THR A 267 18.54 16.50 -6.79
CA THR A 267 17.86 17.69 -7.29
C THR A 267 18.13 18.92 -6.39
N PRO A 268 18.04 20.13 -6.93
CA PRO A 268 18.18 21.35 -6.13
C PRO A 268 17.21 21.40 -4.94
N GLU A 269 15.99 20.91 -5.13
CA GLU A 269 14.98 20.83 -4.07
C GLU A 269 15.42 19.89 -2.94
N ALA A 270 16.11 18.79 -3.26
CA ALA A 270 16.65 17.86 -2.25
C ALA A 270 17.75 18.53 -1.41
N GLU A 271 18.62 19.32 -2.07
CA GLU A 271 19.68 20.05 -1.39
C GLU A 271 19.11 21.15 -0.47
N ASP A 272 18.05 21.85 -0.92
CA ASP A 272 17.39 22.86 -0.11
C ASP A 272 16.74 22.25 1.15
N ILE A 273 15.98 21.17 1.01
CA ILE A 273 15.34 20.47 2.12
C ILE A 273 16.39 19.89 3.08
N GLN A 274 17.50 19.36 2.57
CA GLN A 274 18.58 18.87 3.41
C GLN A 274 19.22 20.01 4.21
N ARG A 275 19.45 21.14 3.58
CA ARG A 275 20.01 22.32 4.23
C ARG A 275 19.10 22.85 5.33
N GLU A 276 17.78 22.86 5.10
CA GLU A 276 16.79 23.22 6.12
C GLU A 276 16.79 22.23 7.29
N ALA A 277 16.84 20.92 6.99
CA ALA A 277 16.92 19.88 8.01
C ALA A 277 18.20 19.97 8.84
N ASP A 278 19.34 20.21 8.19
CA ASP A 278 20.63 20.40 8.85
C ASP A 278 20.61 21.64 9.76
N ALA A 279 20.06 22.75 9.29
CA ALA A 279 19.90 23.97 10.10
C ALA A 279 18.97 23.74 11.31
N LEU A 280 17.92 22.95 11.15
CA LEU A 280 17.04 22.56 12.26
C LEU A 280 17.79 21.69 13.27
N LEU A 281 18.56 20.69 12.85
CA LEU A 281 19.37 19.84 13.71
C LEU A 281 20.38 20.68 14.50
N ASP A 282 21.02 21.66 13.86
CA ASP A 282 21.94 22.59 14.52
C ASP A 282 21.22 23.47 15.56
N ALA A 283 20.03 23.93 15.28
CA ALA A 283 19.23 24.75 16.19
C ALA A 283 18.76 24.01 17.44
N ILE A 284 18.47 22.72 17.32
CA ILE A 284 17.92 21.90 18.41
C ILE A 284 18.99 21.19 19.23
N GLN A 285 20.20 20.97 18.70
CA GLN A 285 21.28 20.21 19.36
C GLN A 285 21.68 20.75 20.75
N HIS A 286 21.51 22.05 21.00
CA HIS A 286 21.80 22.69 22.28
C HIS A 286 20.58 22.82 23.21
N LYS A 287 19.39 22.49 22.71
CA LYS A 287 18.13 22.66 23.46
C LYS A 287 17.51 21.31 23.85
N HIS A 288 17.87 20.25 23.15
CA HIS A 288 17.26 18.93 23.32
C HIS A 288 18.34 17.86 23.44
N HIS A 289 18.12 16.94 24.37
CA HIS A 289 18.92 15.73 24.54
C HIS A 289 18.11 14.54 24.09
N LEU A 290 18.75 13.61 23.38
CA LEU A 290 18.12 12.37 22.98
C LEU A 290 18.33 11.32 24.07
N CYS A 291 17.27 10.60 24.38
CA CYS A 291 17.33 9.44 25.26
C CYS A 291 16.93 8.18 24.46
N ALA A 292 17.65 7.10 24.68
CA ALA A 292 17.31 5.80 24.09
C ALA A 292 17.23 4.73 25.18
N ARG A 293 16.27 3.80 25.04
CA ARG A 293 16.23 2.59 25.86
C ARG A 293 16.62 1.41 24.98
N VAL A 294 17.69 0.73 25.36
CA VAL A 294 18.22 -0.44 24.63
C VAL A 294 18.16 -1.64 25.55
N GLY A 295 17.64 -2.74 25.07
CA GLY A 295 17.55 -3.97 25.83
C GLY A 295 18.18 -5.14 25.08
N PHE A 296 19.01 -5.93 25.77
CA PHE A 296 19.54 -7.20 25.30
C PHE A 296 18.95 -8.32 26.13
N PHE A 297 18.26 -9.22 25.49
CA PHE A 297 17.55 -10.32 26.16
C PHE A 297 18.00 -11.65 25.59
N GLU A 298 17.95 -12.68 26.40
CA GLU A 298 18.07 -14.04 25.91
C GLU A 298 16.82 -14.40 25.09
N ALA A 299 17.03 -14.94 23.91
CA ALA A 299 15.94 -15.33 23.04
C ALA A 299 16.32 -16.59 22.25
N TYR A 300 15.31 -17.38 21.96
CA TYR A 300 15.46 -18.54 21.08
C TYR A 300 14.28 -18.64 20.11
N GLY A 301 14.56 -19.21 18.93
CA GLY A 301 13.54 -19.44 17.91
C GLY A 301 12.79 -20.74 18.16
N THR A 302 11.50 -20.72 17.90
CA THR A 302 10.67 -21.90 17.67
C THR A 302 10.24 -21.94 16.21
N GLU A 303 9.48 -22.95 15.78
CA GLU A 303 9.06 -23.06 14.37
C GLU A 303 8.35 -21.80 13.84
N ASP A 304 7.52 -21.15 14.67
CA ASP A 304 6.65 -20.04 14.28
C ASP A 304 6.82 -18.78 15.14
N SER A 305 7.81 -18.74 16.05
CA SER A 305 7.90 -17.65 17.01
C SER A 305 9.32 -17.47 17.53
N ILE A 306 9.60 -16.27 18.01
CA ILE A 306 10.78 -15.94 18.83
C ILE A 306 10.30 -15.83 20.28
N VAL A 307 10.89 -16.63 21.17
CA VAL A 307 10.64 -16.57 22.61
C VAL A 307 11.74 -15.74 23.26
N VAL A 308 11.35 -14.68 23.96
CA VAL A 308 12.27 -13.78 24.64
C VAL A 308 12.08 -13.94 26.14
N ASP A 309 13.17 -14.27 26.84
CA ASP A 309 13.22 -14.34 28.29
C ASP A 309 13.56 -12.97 28.87
N HIS A 310 12.72 -12.47 29.78
CA HIS A 310 12.94 -11.19 30.44
C HIS A 310 12.42 -11.20 31.87
N VAL A 311 12.97 -10.30 32.68
CA VAL A 311 12.49 -10.09 34.04
C VAL A 311 11.47 -8.96 34.03
N ALA A 312 10.22 -9.28 34.37
CA ALA A 312 9.18 -8.27 34.55
C ALA A 312 9.05 -7.88 36.01
N GLY A 313 8.99 -6.58 36.29
CA GLY A 313 8.84 -6.05 37.65
C GLY A 313 10.02 -5.17 38.06
N CYS A 314 9.90 -4.59 39.27
CA CYS A 314 10.97 -3.75 39.83
C CYS A 314 12.12 -4.63 40.30
N PRO A 315 13.38 -4.30 39.91
CA PRO A 315 14.57 -5.04 40.40
C PRO A 315 14.75 -5.01 41.92
N CYS A 316 14.13 -4.05 42.59
CA CYS A 316 14.27 -3.88 44.05
C CYS A 316 13.27 -4.70 44.88
N CYS A 317 12.17 -5.22 44.29
CA CYS A 317 11.14 -5.96 45.01
C CYS A 317 10.88 -7.39 44.47
N GLY A 318 11.82 -7.95 43.69
CA GLY A 318 11.73 -9.30 43.14
C GLY A 318 11.01 -9.34 41.78
N GLY A 319 11.78 -9.25 40.74
CA GLY A 319 11.25 -9.42 39.38
C GLY A 319 10.86 -10.86 39.11
N VAL A 320 9.74 -11.06 38.47
CA VAL A 320 9.26 -12.40 38.04
C VAL A 320 9.81 -12.65 36.64
N GLN A 321 10.48 -13.77 36.43
CA GLN A 321 10.84 -14.21 35.09
C GLN A 321 9.57 -14.40 34.26
N LYS A 322 9.54 -13.75 33.10
CA LYS A 322 8.44 -13.85 32.12
C LYS A 322 9.02 -14.16 30.76
N GLN A 323 8.21 -14.84 29.98
CA GLN A 323 8.48 -15.08 28.57
C GLN A 323 7.53 -14.23 27.73
N THR A 324 8.07 -13.58 26.72
CA THR A 324 7.28 -12.94 25.66
C THR A 324 7.46 -13.72 24.38
N VAL A 325 6.37 -14.20 23.82
CA VAL A 325 6.36 -14.91 22.54
C VAL A 325 6.00 -13.91 21.44
N ILE A 326 6.91 -13.75 20.49
CA ILE A 326 6.73 -12.88 19.32
C ILE A 326 6.48 -13.79 18.12
N PRO A 327 5.25 -13.82 17.57
CA PRO A 327 4.97 -14.63 16.40
C PRO A 327 5.74 -14.09 15.20
N THR A 328 6.39 -14.97 14.45
CA THR A 328 7.06 -14.63 13.20
C THR A 328 6.15 -14.99 12.02
N PRO A 329 5.86 -14.05 11.13
CA PRO A 329 5.10 -14.38 9.92
C PRO A 329 5.93 -15.31 9.03
N ARG A 330 5.32 -16.39 8.58
CA ARG A 330 5.85 -17.30 7.55
C ARG A 330 5.84 -16.65 6.17
#